data_6f2c60303b4e2a283d6f7c9c79811394
#
_entry.id   6f2c60303b4e2a283d6f7c9c79811394
#
_cell.length_a   1.000
_cell.length_b   1.000
_cell.length_c   1.000
_cell.angle_alpha   90.00
_cell.angle_beta   90.00
_cell.angle_gamma   90.00
#
_symmetry.space_group_name_H-M   'P 1'
#
loop_
_entity.id
_entity.type
_entity.pdbx_description
1 polymer ?
#
loop_
_entity_poly.entity_id
_entity_poly.type
_entity_poly.pdbx_seq_one_letter_code
_entity_poly.pdbx_strand_id
1 'polypeptide(L)'
;MFMQMKNRFTVKIQSIAFGGSGVGRAEGLVVFVPFTAPEDVVEIEIVARKKKFARGRLIRILESSRRRTLPFCRYYGVCGGCCYQHIDYECQLEVKQQQVKEVFSRIGTIAHPEVSKVIPSPLSYGYRGKARLHKEKTAEGVRMGFMDVSGGRLMDIERCEIMDETINDQIRETRAKGMIPYADGDVTFWSGSQNPSQDAIVRTVKGRDFLVPFTGFFQANLHLTGRMVEEVCCLIGEEKRNTVIDACCGSGLFSIFLAPYALRVIGVEINEKSVRYARENAKRQQTGNTDFICGDVENVLFDMERA
;
A
#
# COMPACT_ATOMS: atom_id res chain seq x y z
N MET A 1 23.81 -14.99 42.03
CA MET A 1 22.97 -13.75 42.07
C MET A 1 22.85 -13.23 40.64
N PHE A 2 21.84 -13.69 39.91
CA PHE A 2 21.61 -13.23 38.53
C PHE A 2 21.09 -11.80 38.60
N MET A 3 21.87 -10.83 38.13
CA MET A 3 21.40 -9.47 37.89
C MET A 3 20.21 -9.58 36.92
N GLN A 4 18.98 -9.35 37.41
CA GLN A 4 17.82 -9.13 36.55
C GLN A 4 18.13 -7.95 35.65
N MET A 5 18.47 -8.19 34.39
CA MET A 5 18.65 -7.14 33.42
C MET A 5 17.35 -6.33 33.34
N LYS A 6 17.48 -5.03 33.59
CA LYS A 6 16.39 -4.09 33.52
C LYS A 6 15.84 -4.10 32.07
N ASN A 7 14.72 -4.77 31.83
CA ASN A 7 14.12 -4.89 30.48
C ASN A 7 13.24 -3.69 30.11
N ARG A 8 13.04 -2.74 31.05
CA ARG A 8 12.18 -1.55 30.85
C ARG A 8 13.02 -0.29 30.77
N PHE A 9 12.71 0.53 29.79
CA PHE A 9 13.42 1.76 29.48
C PHE A 9 12.45 2.89 29.15
N THR A 10 12.82 4.11 29.53
CA THR A 10 12.18 5.31 29.01
C THR A 10 12.91 5.73 27.74
N VAL A 11 12.14 5.93 26.65
CA VAL A 11 12.68 6.26 25.34
C VAL A 11 11.90 7.44 24.75
N LYS A 12 12.64 8.43 24.25
CA LYS A 12 12.07 9.48 23.39
C LYS A 12 12.10 9.02 21.94
N ILE A 13 10.97 9.08 21.26
CA ILE A 13 10.82 8.71 19.85
C ILE A 13 11.29 9.86 18.98
N GLN A 14 12.30 9.62 18.15
CA GLN A 14 12.96 10.62 17.31
C GLN A 14 12.37 10.69 15.89
N SER A 15 11.97 9.53 15.34
CA SER A 15 11.45 9.40 13.99
C SER A 15 10.60 8.13 13.86
N ILE A 16 10.00 7.92 12.69
CA ILE A 16 9.24 6.70 12.36
C ILE A 16 9.94 5.98 11.21
N ALA A 17 10.35 4.75 11.45
CA ALA A 17 10.94 3.90 10.42
C ALA A 17 9.90 3.47 9.38
N PHE A 18 10.37 3.03 8.20
CA PHE A 18 9.52 2.36 7.22
C PHE A 18 8.82 1.16 7.89
N GLY A 19 7.50 1.05 7.69
CA GLY A 19 6.67 0.06 8.37
C GLY A 19 6.03 0.55 9.68
N GLY A 20 6.23 1.82 10.08
CA GLY A 20 5.45 2.49 11.13
C GLY A 20 5.96 2.34 12.56
N SER A 21 7.11 1.71 12.79
CA SER A 21 7.71 1.65 14.12
C SER A 21 8.43 2.94 14.46
N GLY A 22 8.17 3.52 15.64
CA GLY A 22 8.96 4.64 16.17
C GLY A 22 10.39 4.21 16.43
N VAL A 23 11.31 5.12 16.22
CA VAL A 23 12.75 4.94 16.43
C VAL A 23 13.21 5.81 17.58
N GLY A 24 13.83 5.21 18.56
CA GLY A 24 14.47 5.89 19.68
C GLY A 24 15.77 5.19 20.10
N ARG A 25 16.32 5.56 21.24
CA ARG A 25 17.54 4.96 21.80
C ARG A 25 17.34 4.58 23.26
N ALA A 26 17.76 3.37 23.60
CA ALA A 26 17.89 2.90 24.97
C ALA A 26 19.34 2.46 25.19
N GLU A 27 20.04 3.07 26.17
CA GLU A 27 21.46 2.78 26.47
C GLU A 27 22.36 2.78 25.22
N GLY A 28 22.15 3.77 24.33
CA GLY A 28 22.93 3.91 23.10
C GLY A 28 22.47 2.99 21.94
N LEU A 29 21.68 1.96 22.22
CA LEU A 29 21.15 1.04 21.20
C LEU A 29 19.89 1.61 20.54
N VAL A 30 19.80 1.52 19.21
CA VAL A 30 18.58 1.88 18.48
C VAL A 30 17.46 0.92 18.83
N VAL A 31 16.28 1.46 19.15
CA VAL A 31 15.10 0.64 19.48
C VAL A 31 13.94 1.01 18.56
N PHE A 32 13.29 -0.01 18.00
CA PHE A 32 12.08 0.11 17.20
C PHE A 32 10.85 -0.21 18.06
N VAL A 33 9.91 0.72 18.15
CA VAL A 33 8.73 0.61 19.03
C VAL A 33 7.46 0.86 18.20
N PRO A 34 6.65 -0.17 17.90
CA PRO A 34 5.38 0.01 17.20
C PRO A 34 4.40 0.91 17.98
N PHE A 35 3.48 1.55 17.25
CA PHE A 35 2.39 2.37 17.81
C PHE A 35 2.82 3.60 18.60
N THR A 36 4.02 4.13 18.29
CA THR A 36 4.53 5.38 18.85
C THR A 36 4.60 6.46 17.78
N ALA A 37 4.37 7.73 18.17
CA ALA A 37 4.46 8.90 17.32
C ALA A 37 5.81 9.64 17.50
N PRO A 38 6.26 10.44 16.52
CA PRO A 38 7.42 11.32 16.72
C PRO A 38 7.22 12.18 17.97
N GLU A 39 8.28 12.37 18.75
CA GLU A 39 8.31 13.15 20.00
C GLU A 39 7.65 12.50 21.23
N ASP A 40 6.98 11.35 21.10
CA ASP A 40 6.52 10.64 22.30
C ASP A 40 7.67 10.32 23.24
N VAL A 41 7.45 10.47 24.55
CA VAL A 41 8.27 9.85 25.59
C VAL A 41 7.52 8.64 26.14
N VAL A 42 8.11 7.46 26.01
CA VAL A 42 7.44 6.19 26.29
C VAL A 42 8.24 5.29 27.22
N GLU A 43 7.53 4.53 28.04
CA GLU A 43 8.10 3.38 28.73
C GLU A 43 7.92 2.15 27.82
N ILE A 44 9.02 1.45 27.58
CA ILE A 44 9.06 0.26 26.74
C ILE A 44 9.66 -0.92 27.48
N GLU A 45 9.34 -2.11 26.99
CA GLU A 45 10.02 -3.36 27.35
C GLU A 45 10.74 -3.91 26.12
N ILE A 46 12.04 -4.21 26.26
CA ILE A 46 12.79 -4.86 25.17
C ILE A 46 12.32 -6.32 25.04
N VAL A 47 11.74 -6.64 23.88
CA VAL A 47 11.24 -7.98 23.55
C VAL A 47 12.18 -8.79 22.66
N ALA A 48 13.08 -8.11 21.94
CA ALA A 48 14.12 -8.75 21.15
C ALA A 48 15.35 -7.84 21.03
N ARG A 49 16.54 -8.41 21.18
CA ARG A 49 17.82 -7.68 21.07
C ARG A 49 18.68 -8.31 19.99
N LYS A 50 19.20 -7.48 19.10
CA LYS A 50 20.18 -7.82 18.07
C LYS A 50 21.48 -7.00 18.31
N LYS A 51 22.55 -7.32 17.59
CA LYS A 51 23.86 -6.66 17.77
C LYS A 51 23.79 -5.13 17.58
N LYS A 52 22.98 -4.64 16.62
CA LYS A 52 22.91 -3.22 16.24
C LYS A 52 21.61 -2.51 16.62
N PHE A 53 20.58 -3.25 17.02
CA PHE A 53 19.27 -2.68 17.36
C PHE A 53 18.48 -3.60 18.28
N ALA A 54 17.40 -3.08 18.86
CA ALA A 54 16.44 -3.85 19.62
C ALA A 54 15.01 -3.58 19.13
N ARG A 55 14.09 -4.46 19.49
CA ARG A 55 12.64 -4.24 19.35
C ARG A 55 12.04 -4.05 20.74
N GLY A 56 11.30 -2.98 20.90
CA GLY A 56 10.59 -2.65 22.15
C GLY A 56 9.09 -2.84 21.97
N ARG A 57 8.46 -3.31 23.03
CA ARG A 57 7.01 -3.29 23.20
C ARG A 57 6.64 -2.04 23.98
N LEU A 58 5.70 -1.24 23.47
CA LEU A 58 5.15 -0.09 24.17
C LEU A 58 4.40 -0.57 25.42
N ILE A 59 4.76 -0.08 26.61
CA ILE A 59 4.07 -0.35 27.87
C ILE A 59 3.08 0.78 28.16
N ARG A 60 3.57 2.02 28.14
CA ARG A 60 2.73 3.23 28.30
C ARG A 60 3.41 4.46 27.71
N ILE A 61 2.61 5.45 27.40
CA ILE A 61 3.06 6.76 26.98
C ILE A 61 3.20 7.61 28.25
N LEU A 62 4.38 8.17 28.46
CA LEU A 62 4.68 9.03 29.60
C LEU A 62 4.36 10.49 29.25
N GLU A 63 4.80 10.92 28.05
CA GLU A 63 4.49 12.23 27.49
C GLU A 63 4.00 12.01 26.05
N SER A 64 2.76 12.42 25.80
CA SER A 64 2.12 12.24 24.48
C SER A 64 2.57 13.36 23.53
N SER A 65 3.00 12.97 22.33
CA SER A 65 3.25 13.91 21.24
C SER A 65 1.98 14.66 20.85
N ARG A 66 2.15 15.94 20.45
CA ARG A 66 1.08 16.75 19.85
C ARG A 66 0.64 16.23 18.46
N ARG A 67 1.48 15.39 17.85
CA ARG A 67 1.21 14.77 16.54
C ARG A 67 0.37 13.48 16.66
N ARG A 68 -0.07 13.12 17.86
CA ARG A 68 -0.99 12.00 18.06
C ARG A 68 -2.42 12.39 17.77
N THR A 69 -3.16 11.43 17.22
CA THR A 69 -4.62 11.48 17.09
C THR A 69 -5.23 10.16 17.56
N LEU A 70 -6.53 10.18 17.84
CA LEU A 70 -7.26 8.96 18.14
C LEU A 70 -7.52 8.18 16.85
N PRO A 71 -7.12 6.90 16.77
CA PRO A 71 -7.45 6.06 15.64
C PRO A 71 -8.96 5.91 15.46
N PHE A 72 -9.43 6.13 14.24
CA PHE A 72 -10.87 6.00 13.94
C PHE A 72 -11.32 4.53 13.88
N CYS A 73 -10.43 3.61 13.48
CA CYS A 73 -10.73 2.20 13.33
C CYS A 73 -10.68 1.47 14.68
N ARG A 74 -11.78 0.81 15.06
CA ARG A 74 -11.87 0.01 16.30
C ARG A 74 -10.91 -1.19 16.37
N TYR A 75 -10.42 -1.66 15.21
CA TYR A 75 -9.46 -2.76 15.12
C TYR A 75 -8.00 -2.29 15.14
N TYR A 76 -7.78 -0.98 15.21
CA TYR A 76 -6.42 -0.44 15.23
C TYR A 76 -5.61 -0.95 16.42
N GLY A 77 -4.33 -1.28 16.20
CA GLY A 77 -3.45 -1.85 17.22
C GLY A 77 -3.55 -3.37 17.38
N VAL A 78 -4.60 -4.00 16.83
CA VAL A 78 -4.76 -5.46 16.81
C VAL A 78 -4.71 -6.00 15.38
N CYS A 79 -5.43 -5.36 14.46
CA CYS A 79 -5.35 -5.66 13.03
C CYS A 79 -4.01 -5.22 12.44
N GLY A 80 -3.33 -6.11 11.68
CA GLY A 80 -2.04 -5.82 11.04
C GLY A 80 -2.11 -4.93 9.79
N GLY A 81 -3.32 -4.49 9.38
CA GLY A 81 -3.50 -3.75 8.12
C GLY A 81 -3.07 -2.28 8.15
N CYS A 82 -2.96 -1.64 9.33
CA CYS A 82 -2.64 -0.22 9.48
C CYS A 82 -1.63 0.02 10.59
N CYS A 83 -0.67 0.91 10.34
CA CYS A 83 0.39 1.25 11.30
C CYS A 83 0.50 2.75 11.63
N TYR A 84 -0.34 3.64 11.05
CA TYR A 84 -0.19 5.09 11.19
C TYR A 84 -1.42 5.82 11.75
N GLN A 85 -2.56 5.16 12.01
CA GLN A 85 -3.80 5.86 12.39
C GLN A 85 -3.72 6.65 13.71
N HIS A 86 -2.71 6.41 14.54
CA HIS A 86 -2.46 7.15 15.77
C HIS A 86 -1.63 8.43 15.58
N ILE A 87 -1.22 8.71 14.33
CA ILE A 87 -0.46 9.91 13.95
C ILE A 87 -1.36 10.79 13.08
N ASP A 88 -1.38 12.11 13.31
CA ASP A 88 -2.15 13.04 12.48
C ASP A 88 -1.73 12.94 11.01
N TYR A 89 -2.67 13.21 10.09
CA TYR A 89 -2.45 12.95 8.68
C TYR A 89 -1.32 13.79 8.07
N GLU A 90 -1.18 15.03 8.52
CA GLU A 90 -0.09 15.91 8.07
C GLU A 90 1.27 15.34 8.47
N CYS A 91 1.41 14.90 9.71
CA CYS A 91 2.63 14.23 10.18
C CYS A 91 2.89 12.91 9.43
N GLN A 92 1.84 12.15 9.05
CA GLN A 92 2.02 10.96 8.21
C GLN A 92 2.67 11.32 6.86
N LEU A 93 2.30 12.45 6.23
CA LEU A 93 2.90 12.91 4.97
C LEU A 93 4.38 13.30 5.15
N GLU A 94 4.69 14.04 6.23
CA GLU A 94 6.07 14.41 6.59
C GLU A 94 6.93 13.17 6.83
N VAL A 95 6.43 12.22 7.61
CA VAL A 95 7.10 10.94 7.91
C VAL A 95 7.40 10.17 6.62
N LYS A 96 6.45 10.06 5.72
CA LYS A 96 6.64 9.36 4.43
C LYS A 96 7.66 10.05 3.53
N GLN A 97 7.65 11.39 3.47
CA GLN A 97 8.66 12.14 2.74
C GLN A 97 10.05 11.88 3.32
N GLN A 98 10.19 11.93 4.65
CA GLN A 98 11.46 11.68 5.32
C GLN A 98 11.96 10.24 5.10
N GLN A 99 11.08 9.26 5.14
CA GLN A 99 11.42 7.85 4.84
C GLN A 99 11.99 7.68 3.43
N VAL A 100 11.40 8.34 2.42
CA VAL A 100 11.92 8.32 1.05
C VAL A 100 13.31 8.97 0.99
N LYS A 101 13.50 10.13 1.60
CA LYS A 101 14.83 10.80 1.70
C LYS A 101 15.87 9.89 2.34
N GLU A 102 15.51 9.20 3.43
CA GLU A 102 16.42 8.29 4.12
C GLU A 102 16.79 7.07 3.27
N VAL A 103 15.86 6.51 2.50
CA VAL A 103 16.16 5.39 1.59
C VAL A 103 17.13 5.83 0.51
N PHE A 104 16.89 6.96 -0.15
CA PHE A 104 17.81 7.49 -1.16
C PHE A 104 19.19 7.84 -0.58
N SER A 105 19.22 8.41 0.59
CA SER A 105 20.49 8.78 1.25
C SER A 105 21.29 7.57 1.72
N ARG A 106 20.63 6.60 2.40
CA ARG A 106 21.34 5.48 3.07
C ARG A 106 21.57 4.28 2.16
N ILE A 107 20.63 3.98 1.28
CA ILE A 107 20.71 2.81 0.38
C ILE A 107 21.18 3.27 -1.00
N GLY A 108 20.56 4.34 -1.53
CA GLY A 108 20.94 4.93 -2.80
C GLY A 108 22.25 5.69 -2.79
N THR A 109 22.85 5.95 -1.60
CA THR A 109 24.09 6.72 -1.43
C THR A 109 24.06 8.13 -2.03
N ILE A 110 22.85 8.73 -2.17
CA ILE A 110 22.66 10.08 -2.67
C ILE A 110 22.77 11.04 -1.48
N ALA A 111 23.78 11.90 -1.45
CA ALA A 111 24.09 12.76 -0.29
C ALA A 111 22.96 13.74 0.05
N HIS A 112 22.30 14.33 -0.96
CA HIS A 112 21.23 15.31 -0.80
C HIS A 112 20.06 15.00 -1.74
N PRO A 113 19.26 13.98 -1.46
CA PRO A 113 18.15 13.61 -2.34
C PRO A 113 17.06 14.69 -2.30
N GLU A 114 16.73 15.21 -3.47
CA GLU A 114 15.58 16.09 -3.62
C GLU A 114 14.30 15.25 -3.67
N VAL A 115 13.49 15.38 -2.63
CA VAL A 115 12.19 14.69 -2.54
C VAL A 115 11.12 15.74 -2.30
N SER A 116 10.23 15.89 -3.26
CA SER A 116 9.11 16.80 -3.17
C SER A 116 8.16 16.45 -2.01
N LYS A 117 7.31 17.39 -1.63
CA LYS A 117 6.26 17.12 -0.65
C LYS A 117 5.34 16.01 -1.14
N VAL A 118 4.92 15.16 -0.22
CA VAL A 118 3.96 14.10 -0.53
C VAL A 118 2.62 14.71 -0.92
N ILE A 119 2.06 14.29 -2.04
CA ILE A 119 0.73 14.71 -2.48
C ILE A 119 -0.30 14.03 -1.57
N PRO A 120 -1.11 14.80 -0.82
CA PRO A 120 -2.08 14.23 0.09
C PRO A 120 -3.24 13.55 -0.65
N SER A 121 -3.76 12.47 -0.07
CA SER A 121 -5.06 11.95 -0.49
C SER A 121 -6.17 12.89 -0.04
N PRO A 122 -7.17 13.21 -0.89
CA PRO A 122 -8.33 13.99 -0.48
C PRO A 122 -9.08 13.38 0.71
N LEU A 123 -9.04 12.07 0.84
CA LEU A 123 -9.62 11.33 1.95
C LEU A 123 -8.55 10.48 2.62
N SER A 124 -8.46 10.57 3.95
CA SER A 124 -7.58 9.72 4.78
C SER A 124 -8.21 8.37 5.13
N TYR A 125 -9.53 8.24 4.95
CA TYR A 125 -10.33 7.02 5.11
C TYR A 125 -11.22 6.82 3.87
N GLY A 126 -11.81 5.64 3.70
CA GLY A 126 -12.70 5.34 2.58
C GLY A 126 -12.05 5.36 1.19
N TYR A 127 -10.74 5.41 1.12
CA TYR A 127 -10.02 5.62 -0.14
C TYR A 127 -9.68 4.34 -0.91
N ARG A 128 -9.74 3.19 -0.24
CA ARG A 128 -9.23 1.93 -0.78
C ARG A 128 -10.28 1.21 -1.62
N GLY A 129 -10.04 1.12 -2.92
CA GLY A 129 -10.96 0.54 -3.89
C GLY A 129 -10.82 -0.95 -4.15
N LYS A 130 -9.92 -1.65 -3.45
CA LYS A 130 -9.77 -3.10 -3.52
C LYS A 130 -9.41 -3.67 -2.16
N ALA A 131 -10.01 -4.79 -1.80
CA ALA A 131 -9.66 -5.56 -0.60
C ALA A 131 -9.52 -7.04 -0.93
N ARG A 132 -8.55 -7.69 -0.28
CA ARG A 132 -8.39 -9.13 -0.26
C ARG A 132 -8.39 -9.56 1.20
N LEU A 133 -9.42 -10.29 1.60
CA LEU A 133 -9.62 -10.75 2.96
C LEU A 133 -9.29 -12.23 3.06
N HIS A 134 -8.53 -12.59 4.07
CA HIS A 134 -8.34 -13.97 4.48
C HIS A 134 -9.63 -14.51 5.07
N LYS A 135 -9.85 -15.80 4.96
CA LYS A 135 -10.97 -16.48 5.61
C LYS A 135 -10.51 -17.74 6.33
N GLU A 136 -11.25 -18.09 7.37
CA GLU A 136 -10.99 -19.25 8.21
C GLU A 136 -12.32 -19.91 8.56
N LYS A 137 -12.40 -21.22 8.38
CA LYS A 137 -13.57 -22.02 8.85
C LYS A 137 -13.40 -22.32 10.33
N THR A 138 -14.42 -22.00 11.12
CA THR A 138 -14.49 -22.33 12.55
C THR A 138 -15.73 -23.19 12.84
N ALA A 139 -15.84 -23.73 14.05
CA ALA A 139 -17.04 -24.45 14.47
C ALA A 139 -18.30 -23.57 14.48
N GLU A 140 -18.13 -22.26 14.64
CA GLU A 140 -19.20 -21.25 14.72
C GLU A 140 -19.57 -20.65 13.35
N GLY A 141 -18.84 -21.04 12.27
CA GLY A 141 -19.04 -20.50 10.92
C GLY A 141 -17.74 -20.11 10.23
N VAL A 142 -17.81 -19.13 9.32
CA VAL A 142 -16.65 -18.63 8.59
C VAL A 142 -16.30 -17.23 9.08
N ARG A 143 -15.06 -17.03 9.53
CA ARG A 143 -14.46 -15.74 9.82
C ARG A 143 -13.81 -15.18 8.56
N MET A 144 -13.82 -13.86 8.39
CA MET A 144 -13.24 -13.18 7.24
C MET A 144 -12.63 -11.84 7.66
N GLY A 145 -11.38 -11.61 7.29
CA GLY A 145 -10.69 -10.38 7.67
C GLY A 145 -9.21 -10.33 7.34
N PHE A 146 -8.44 -9.68 8.19
CA PHE A 146 -7.00 -9.54 8.05
C PHE A 146 -6.24 -10.30 9.15
N MET A 147 -4.97 -10.56 8.90
CA MET A 147 -4.11 -11.08 9.97
C MET A 147 -3.89 -10.02 11.05
N ASP A 148 -3.72 -10.45 12.28
CA ASP A 148 -3.35 -9.58 13.39
C ASP A 148 -1.93 -9.01 13.23
N VAL A 149 -1.52 -8.10 14.11
CA VAL A 149 -0.19 -7.47 14.09
C VAL A 149 0.96 -8.47 14.23
N SER A 150 0.71 -9.67 14.77
CA SER A 150 1.69 -10.75 14.86
C SER A 150 1.77 -11.60 13.58
N GLY A 151 0.76 -11.53 12.72
CA GLY A 151 0.58 -12.38 11.55
C GLY A 151 0.13 -13.81 11.87
N GLY A 152 -0.20 -14.10 13.13
CA GLY A 152 -0.50 -15.46 13.61
C GLY A 152 -1.98 -15.80 13.70
N ARG A 153 -2.88 -14.81 13.71
CA ARG A 153 -4.31 -15.02 13.90
C ARG A 153 -5.15 -14.16 12.96
N LEU A 154 -6.20 -14.75 12.40
CA LEU A 154 -7.19 -14.01 11.64
C LEU A 154 -8.03 -13.13 12.56
N MET A 155 -8.07 -11.84 12.24
CA MET A 155 -8.97 -10.85 12.83
C MET A 155 -10.24 -10.81 12.01
N ASP A 156 -11.34 -11.27 12.57
CA ASP A 156 -12.64 -11.18 11.94
C ASP A 156 -13.11 -9.72 11.96
N ILE A 157 -13.37 -9.14 10.79
CA ILE A 157 -13.78 -7.75 10.66
C ILE A 157 -15.18 -7.63 10.06
N GLU A 158 -15.98 -6.72 10.59
CA GLU A 158 -17.29 -6.37 10.04
C GLU A 158 -17.21 -5.24 9.01
N ARG A 159 -16.26 -4.32 9.23
CA ARG A 159 -15.95 -3.22 8.30
C ARG A 159 -14.50 -2.79 8.42
N CYS A 160 -13.99 -2.12 7.41
CA CYS A 160 -12.65 -1.54 7.40
C CYS A 160 -12.73 -0.06 7.01
N GLU A 161 -12.28 0.82 7.88
CA GLU A 161 -12.45 2.27 7.73
C GLU A 161 -11.66 2.89 6.57
N ILE A 162 -10.59 2.23 6.10
CA ILE A 162 -9.84 2.71 4.93
C ILE A 162 -10.43 2.23 3.59
N MET A 163 -11.36 1.27 3.61
CA MET A 163 -12.04 0.79 2.41
C MET A 163 -13.17 1.72 1.99
N ASP A 164 -13.39 1.80 0.69
CA ASP A 164 -14.58 2.40 0.11
C ASP A 164 -15.85 1.75 0.67
N GLU A 165 -16.92 2.53 0.89
CA GLU A 165 -18.13 2.06 1.55
C GLU A 165 -18.79 0.91 0.77
N THR A 166 -18.71 0.93 -0.55
CA THR A 166 -19.27 -0.15 -1.37
C THR A 166 -18.62 -1.50 -1.09
N ILE A 167 -17.34 -1.52 -0.69
CA ILE A 167 -16.67 -2.76 -0.23
C ILE A 167 -17.19 -3.19 1.13
N ASN A 168 -17.39 -2.25 2.06
CA ASN A 168 -17.96 -2.54 3.37
C ASN A 168 -19.40 -3.09 3.25
N ASP A 169 -20.19 -2.56 2.32
CA ASP A 169 -21.51 -3.08 1.99
C ASP A 169 -21.45 -4.52 1.46
N GLN A 170 -20.56 -4.81 0.52
CA GLN A 170 -20.34 -6.15 0.01
C GLN A 170 -19.92 -7.15 1.11
N ILE A 171 -19.05 -6.73 2.04
CA ILE A 171 -18.66 -7.54 3.20
C ILE A 171 -19.88 -7.86 4.06
N ARG A 172 -20.70 -6.85 4.36
CA ARG A 172 -21.92 -6.98 5.17
C ARG A 172 -22.93 -7.93 4.51
N GLU A 173 -23.19 -7.75 3.21
CA GLU A 173 -24.09 -8.60 2.46
C GLU A 173 -23.60 -10.06 2.36
N THR A 174 -22.30 -10.25 2.10
CA THR A 174 -21.69 -11.59 2.03
C THR A 174 -21.87 -12.33 3.35
N ARG A 175 -21.72 -11.65 4.46
CA ARG A 175 -21.95 -12.21 5.82
C ARG A 175 -23.42 -12.52 6.05
N ALA A 176 -24.32 -11.56 5.78
CA ALA A 176 -25.75 -11.71 6.02
C ALA A 176 -26.38 -12.87 5.21
N LYS A 177 -25.90 -13.07 3.98
CA LYS A 177 -26.37 -14.16 3.11
C LYS A 177 -25.73 -15.52 3.44
N GLY A 178 -24.76 -15.58 4.36
CA GLY A 178 -23.97 -16.77 4.62
C GLY A 178 -23.19 -17.27 3.38
N MET A 179 -23.03 -16.41 2.39
CA MET A 179 -22.44 -16.75 1.09
C MET A 179 -20.91 -16.64 1.07
N ILE A 180 -20.25 -16.70 2.23
CA ILE A 180 -18.79 -16.76 2.25
C ILE A 180 -18.41 -18.11 1.63
N PRO A 181 -17.75 -18.11 0.45
CA PRO A 181 -17.45 -19.37 -0.25
C PRO A 181 -16.64 -20.29 0.65
N TYR A 182 -17.04 -21.55 0.77
CA TYR A 182 -16.33 -22.55 1.57
C TYR A 182 -15.03 -23.04 0.89
N ALA A 183 -14.82 -22.72 -0.40
CA ALA A 183 -13.58 -23.06 -1.09
C ALA A 183 -12.37 -22.39 -0.42
N ASP A 184 -11.23 -23.07 -0.42
CA ASP A 184 -9.99 -22.53 0.11
C ASP A 184 -9.58 -21.24 -0.62
N GLY A 185 -8.86 -20.36 0.08
CA GLY A 185 -8.33 -19.12 -0.47
C GLY A 185 -9.01 -17.85 0.05
N ASP A 186 -8.48 -16.71 -0.37
CA ASP A 186 -8.95 -15.40 0.05
C ASP A 186 -10.16 -14.92 -0.75
N VAL A 187 -10.91 -13.99 -0.16
CA VAL A 187 -12.03 -13.32 -0.84
C VAL A 187 -11.59 -11.92 -1.28
N THR A 188 -11.79 -11.62 -2.56
CA THR A 188 -11.47 -10.29 -3.12
C THR A 188 -12.74 -9.49 -3.31
N PHE A 189 -12.72 -8.24 -2.86
CA PHE A 189 -13.77 -7.25 -3.06
C PHE A 189 -13.21 -6.05 -3.82
N TRP A 190 -14.07 -5.46 -4.66
CA TRP A 190 -13.76 -4.24 -5.39
C TRP A 190 -14.89 -3.23 -5.23
N SER A 191 -14.53 -1.95 -5.05
CA SER A 191 -15.52 -0.88 -5.11
C SER A 191 -16.13 -0.84 -6.52
N GLY A 192 -17.45 -0.60 -6.61
CA GLY A 192 -18.17 -0.56 -7.88
C GLY A 192 -18.38 -1.91 -8.57
N SER A 193 -17.85 -3.01 -8.08
CA SER A 193 -18.13 -4.36 -8.60
C SER A 193 -19.32 -4.96 -7.89
N GLN A 194 -20.28 -5.48 -8.66
CA GLN A 194 -21.48 -6.12 -8.12
C GLN A 194 -21.42 -7.66 -8.17
N ASN A 195 -20.43 -8.22 -8.89
CA ASN A 195 -20.35 -9.67 -9.09
C ASN A 195 -18.91 -10.18 -8.93
N PRO A 196 -18.61 -10.94 -7.86
CA PRO A 196 -17.29 -11.52 -7.63
C PRO A 196 -16.91 -12.61 -8.62
N SER A 197 -17.84 -13.11 -9.44
CA SER A 197 -17.57 -14.11 -10.48
C SER A 197 -17.16 -13.51 -11.83
N GLN A 198 -17.10 -12.18 -11.95
CA GLN A 198 -16.63 -11.53 -13.18
C GLN A 198 -15.13 -11.75 -13.40
N ASP A 199 -14.73 -11.95 -14.65
CA ASP A 199 -13.34 -12.09 -15.05
C ASP A 199 -12.57 -10.74 -14.93
N ALA A 200 -13.28 -9.62 -15.09
CA ALA A 200 -12.76 -8.26 -14.99
C ALA A 200 -13.74 -7.31 -14.32
N ILE A 201 -13.18 -6.22 -13.83
CA ILE A 201 -13.94 -5.04 -13.36
C ILE A 201 -13.60 -3.84 -14.24
N VAL A 202 -14.45 -2.83 -14.20
CA VAL A 202 -14.21 -1.53 -14.83
C VAL A 202 -13.69 -0.55 -13.78
N ARG A 203 -12.64 0.20 -14.14
CA ARG A 203 -12.10 1.31 -13.37
C ARG A 203 -12.07 2.56 -14.22
N THR A 204 -12.78 3.59 -13.82
CA THR A 204 -12.76 4.88 -14.49
C THR A 204 -11.68 5.77 -13.91
N VAL A 205 -10.75 6.24 -14.74
CA VAL A 205 -9.69 7.18 -14.36
C VAL A 205 -9.71 8.34 -15.35
N LYS A 206 -9.90 9.56 -14.85
CA LYS A 206 -9.98 10.78 -15.69
C LYS A 206 -10.94 10.63 -16.89
N GLY A 207 -12.11 10.05 -16.67
CA GLY A 207 -13.14 9.84 -17.69
C GLY A 207 -12.86 8.71 -18.69
N ARG A 208 -11.82 7.92 -18.49
CA ARG A 208 -11.49 6.76 -19.31
C ARG A 208 -11.72 5.47 -18.53
N ASP A 209 -12.37 4.50 -19.15
CA ASP A 209 -12.68 3.21 -18.54
C ASP A 209 -11.59 2.18 -18.87
N PHE A 210 -11.13 1.52 -17.83
CA PHE A 210 -10.13 0.45 -17.88
C PHE A 210 -10.74 -0.88 -17.40
N LEU A 211 -10.64 -1.91 -18.22
CA LEU A 211 -10.86 -3.29 -17.79
C LEU A 211 -9.63 -3.76 -17.00
N VAL A 212 -9.89 -4.31 -15.82
CA VAL A 212 -8.85 -4.81 -14.92
C VAL A 212 -9.21 -6.24 -14.53
N PRO A 213 -8.27 -7.21 -14.57
CA PRO A 213 -8.56 -8.57 -14.11
C PRO A 213 -9.09 -8.55 -12.68
N PHE A 214 -10.13 -9.31 -12.38
CA PHE A 214 -10.69 -9.35 -11.02
C PHE A 214 -9.65 -9.69 -9.96
N THR A 215 -8.75 -10.62 -10.25
CA THR A 215 -7.62 -10.99 -9.36
C THR A 215 -6.38 -10.12 -9.56
N GLY A 216 -6.37 -9.25 -10.59
CA GLY A 216 -5.22 -8.44 -10.98
C GLY A 216 -4.93 -7.27 -10.03
N PHE A 217 -3.87 -6.54 -10.34
CA PHE A 217 -3.51 -5.31 -9.64
C PHE A 217 -4.16 -4.09 -10.30
N PHE A 218 -4.58 -3.15 -9.48
CA PHE A 218 -4.87 -1.77 -9.87
C PHE A 218 -4.58 -0.85 -8.68
N GLN A 219 -4.43 0.46 -8.94
CA GLN A 219 -4.13 1.45 -7.89
C GLN A 219 -5.19 1.43 -6.79
N ALA A 220 -4.73 1.25 -5.55
CA ALA A 220 -5.63 1.03 -4.42
C ALA A 220 -6.38 2.30 -3.99
N ASN A 221 -5.73 3.47 -4.11
CA ASN A 221 -6.33 4.75 -3.73
C ASN A 221 -7.14 5.31 -4.91
N LEU A 222 -8.46 5.26 -4.78
CA LEU A 222 -9.39 5.74 -5.82
C LEU A 222 -9.22 7.22 -6.15
N HIS A 223 -8.88 8.03 -5.16
CA HIS A 223 -8.84 9.49 -5.27
C HIS A 223 -7.49 10.01 -5.77
N LEU A 224 -6.41 9.22 -5.63
CA LEU A 224 -5.08 9.61 -6.07
C LEU A 224 -4.69 9.05 -7.44
N THR A 225 -5.41 8.07 -7.96
CA THR A 225 -5.03 7.43 -9.24
C THR A 225 -4.98 8.43 -10.39
N GLY A 226 -5.99 9.31 -10.50
CA GLY A 226 -6.01 10.36 -11.52
C GLY A 226 -4.86 11.36 -11.36
N ARG A 227 -4.58 11.77 -10.11
CA ARG A 227 -3.46 12.68 -9.83
C ARG A 227 -2.10 12.03 -10.14
N MET A 228 -1.93 10.74 -9.85
CA MET A 228 -0.71 10.00 -10.20
C MET A 228 -0.48 9.98 -11.71
N VAL A 229 -1.55 9.80 -12.51
CA VAL A 229 -1.47 9.90 -13.97
C VAL A 229 -1.05 11.30 -14.41
N GLU A 230 -1.61 12.36 -13.81
CA GLU A 230 -1.22 13.74 -14.10
C GLU A 230 0.26 14.00 -13.83
N GLU A 231 0.76 13.57 -12.69
CA GLU A 231 2.17 13.72 -12.32
C GLU A 231 3.09 13.01 -13.32
N VAL A 232 2.75 11.78 -13.71
CA VAL A 232 3.55 11.02 -14.68
C VAL A 232 3.53 11.70 -16.05
N CYS A 233 2.37 12.19 -16.50
CA CYS A 233 2.26 12.96 -17.75
C CYS A 233 3.01 14.30 -17.69
N CYS A 234 3.03 14.97 -16.55
CA CYS A 234 3.80 16.19 -16.34
C CYS A 234 5.31 15.92 -16.40
N LEU A 235 5.77 14.85 -15.76
CA LEU A 235 7.19 14.49 -15.71
C LEU A 235 7.78 14.07 -17.05
N ILE A 236 6.98 13.52 -17.97
CA ILE A 236 7.45 13.18 -19.32
C ILE A 236 7.73 14.43 -20.18
N GLY A 237 7.06 15.54 -19.85
CA GLY A 237 7.22 16.82 -20.53
C GLY A 237 6.40 16.92 -21.82
N GLU A 238 6.47 18.09 -22.46
CA GLU A 238 5.70 18.40 -23.68
C GLU A 238 6.34 17.85 -24.95
N GLU A 239 7.66 17.63 -24.95
CA GLU A 239 8.36 17.10 -26.12
C GLU A 239 7.99 15.64 -26.35
N LYS A 240 7.60 15.36 -27.60
CA LYS A 240 7.22 14.01 -27.99
C LYS A 240 8.42 13.07 -27.99
N ARG A 241 8.37 12.03 -27.16
CA ARG A 241 9.42 11.02 -27.04
C ARG A 241 9.36 10.04 -28.22
N ASN A 242 10.51 9.49 -28.64
CA ASN A 242 10.53 8.45 -29.66
C ASN A 242 9.87 7.17 -29.10
N THR A 243 10.37 6.70 -27.97
CA THR A 243 9.84 5.50 -27.31
C THR A 243 9.71 5.75 -25.81
N VAL A 244 8.60 5.30 -25.25
CA VAL A 244 8.36 5.24 -23.80
C VAL A 244 8.14 3.79 -23.41
N ILE A 245 8.80 3.35 -22.35
CA ILE A 245 8.62 2.01 -21.79
C ILE A 245 7.88 2.12 -20.46
N ASP A 246 6.74 1.45 -20.36
CA ASP A 246 5.95 1.29 -19.13
C ASP A 246 6.25 -0.07 -18.54
N ALA A 247 7.22 -0.12 -17.62
CA ALA A 247 7.66 -1.33 -16.94
C ALA A 247 6.67 -1.72 -15.84
N CYS A 248 6.17 -2.95 -15.87
CA CYS A 248 5.10 -3.46 -15.02
C CYS A 248 3.76 -2.73 -15.29
N CYS A 249 3.37 -2.63 -16.57
CA CYS A 249 2.25 -1.78 -17.02
C CYS A 249 0.86 -2.24 -16.52
N GLY A 250 0.73 -3.42 -15.96
CA GLY A 250 -0.55 -3.98 -15.53
C GLY A 250 -1.56 -4.01 -16.68
N SER A 251 -2.73 -3.40 -16.47
CA SER A 251 -3.78 -3.28 -17.50
C SER A 251 -3.62 -2.04 -18.40
N GLY A 252 -2.40 -1.47 -18.48
CA GLY A 252 -2.05 -0.41 -19.42
C GLY A 252 -2.43 1.00 -18.99
N LEU A 253 -2.63 1.26 -17.69
CA LEU A 253 -3.07 2.58 -17.21
C LEU A 253 -2.14 3.69 -17.68
N PHE A 254 -0.86 3.63 -17.34
CA PHE A 254 0.10 4.67 -17.74
C PHE A 254 0.41 4.61 -19.23
N SER A 255 0.58 3.44 -19.82
CA SER A 255 0.83 3.26 -21.25
C SER A 255 -0.18 4.04 -22.10
N ILE A 256 -1.47 3.94 -21.78
CA ILE A 256 -2.56 4.58 -22.53
C ILE A 256 -2.55 6.10 -22.32
N PHE A 257 -2.31 6.60 -21.12
CA PHE A 257 -2.23 8.03 -20.85
C PHE A 257 -0.95 8.67 -21.44
N LEU A 258 0.13 7.89 -21.58
CA LEU A 258 1.39 8.33 -22.16
C LEU A 258 1.43 8.25 -23.70
N ALA A 259 0.47 7.57 -24.32
CA ALA A 259 0.41 7.45 -25.79
C ALA A 259 0.48 8.78 -26.57
N PRO A 260 -0.17 9.89 -26.12
CA PRO A 260 -0.04 11.19 -26.80
C PRO A 260 1.36 11.78 -26.76
N TYR A 261 2.18 11.41 -25.78
CA TYR A 261 3.52 11.98 -25.52
C TYR A 261 4.66 11.20 -26.18
N ALA A 262 4.36 10.14 -26.95
CA ALA A 262 5.38 9.32 -27.60
C ALA A 262 5.00 8.95 -29.03
N LEU A 263 5.99 8.62 -29.85
CA LEU A 263 5.75 7.97 -31.15
C LEU A 263 5.35 6.51 -30.93
N ARG A 264 5.94 5.87 -29.91
CA ARG A 264 5.64 4.50 -29.52
C ARG A 264 5.66 4.34 -28.01
N VAL A 265 4.70 3.61 -27.44
CA VAL A 265 4.69 3.19 -26.04
C VAL A 265 4.74 1.68 -25.99
N ILE A 266 5.65 1.13 -25.19
CA ILE A 266 5.80 -0.31 -24.98
C ILE A 266 5.50 -0.62 -23.52
N GLY A 267 4.37 -1.29 -23.26
CA GLY A 267 4.04 -1.81 -21.92
C GLY A 267 4.59 -3.22 -21.74
N VAL A 268 5.29 -3.46 -20.65
CA VAL A 268 5.80 -4.79 -20.28
C VAL A 268 5.14 -5.23 -18.98
N GLU A 269 4.57 -6.45 -18.97
CA GLU A 269 3.88 -6.99 -17.81
C GLU A 269 3.98 -8.52 -17.80
N ILE A 270 4.27 -9.09 -16.65
CA ILE A 270 4.44 -10.54 -16.52
C ILE A 270 3.11 -11.31 -16.50
N ASN A 271 2.04 -10.67 -16.04
CA ASN A 271 0.72 -11.30 -15.94
C ASN A 271 -0.01 -11.27 -17.27
N GLU A 272 -0.13 -12.42 -17.92
CA GLU A 272 -0.78 -12.57 -19.24
C GLU A 272 -2.21 -12.01 -19.27
N LYS A 273 -2.98 -12.21 -18.20
CA LYS A 273 -4.35 -11.71 -18.09
C LYS A 273 -4.40 -10.18 -18.07
N SER A 274 -3.45 -9.54 -17.37
CA SER A 274 -3.30 -8.08 -17.36
C SER A 274 -2.92 -7.56 -18.73
N VAL A 275 -1.98 -8.21 -19.43
CA VAL A 275 -1.57 -7.87 -20.81
C VAL A 275 -2.74 -7.97 -21.78
N ARG A 276 -3.57 -9.01 -21.67
CA ARG A 276 -4.80 -9.15 -22.49
C ARG A 276 -5.70 -7.93 -22.30
N TYR A 277 -5.95 -7.51 -21.06
CA TYR A 277 -6.77 -6.33 -20.79
C TYR A 277 -6.08 -5.02 -21.17
N ALA A 278 -4.75 -4.92 -21.07
CA ALA A 278 -4.02 -3.75 -21.55
C ALA A 278 -4.24 -3.53 -23.07
N ARG A 279 -4.14 -4.60 -23.86
CA ARG A 279 -4.45 -4.56 -25.31
C ARG A 279 -5.90 -4.19 -25.58
N GLU A 280 -6.85 -4.77 -24.85
CA GLU A 280 -8.27 -4.45 -24.98
C GLU A 280 -8.56 -2.98 -24.61
N ASN A 281 -7.96 -2.48 -23.53
CA ASN A 281 -8.08 -1.09 -23.10
C ASN A 281 -7.49 -0.13 -24.15
N ALA A 282 -6.33 -0.43 -24.70
CA ALA A 282 -5.71 0.37 -25.77
C ALA A 282 -6.61 0.43 -27.00
N LYS A 283 -7.19 -0.69 -27.42
CA LYS A 283 -8.14 -0.74 -28.54
C LYS A 283 -9.38 0.12 -28.26
N ARG A 284 -9.99 0.01 -27.08
CA ARG A 284 -11.16 0.82 -26.67
C ARG A 284 -10.85 2.30 -26.64
N GLN A 285 -9.64 2.66 -26.23
CA GLN A 285 -9.18 4.04 -26.12
C GLN A 285 -8.57 4.58 -27.42
N GLN A 286 -8.51 3.75 -28.48
CA GLN A 286 -7.95 4.08 -29.78
C GLN A 286 -6.48 4.56 -29.73
N THR A 287 -5.67 3.98 -28.85
CA THR A 287 -4.25 4.30 -28.74
C THR A 287 -3.44 3.35 -29.65
N GLY A 288 -3.36 3.70 -30.94
CA GLY A 288 -2.74 2.86 -31.98
C GLY A 288 -1.21 2.73 -31.92
N ASN A 289 -0.55 3.53 -31.06
CA ASN A 289 0.90 3.54 -30.86
C ASN A 289 1.35 2.86 -29.56
N THR A 290 0.50 2.01 -28.98
CA THR A 290 0.81 1.25 -27.77
C THR A 290 0.94 -0.24 -28.08
N ASP A 291 2.09 -0.81 -27.75
CA ASP A 291 2.35 -2.25 -27.82
C ASP A 291 2.47 -2.85 -26.42
N PHE A 292 2.05 -4.11 -26.23
CA PHE A 292 2.13 -4.78 -24.93
C PHE A 292 2.82 -6.13 -25.06
N ILE A 293 3.90 -6.32 -24.27
CA ILE A 293 4.71 -7.52 -24.21
C ILE A 293 4.42 -8.25 -22.90
N CYS A 294 4.08 -9.53 -23.00
CA CYS A 294 3.96 -10.40 -21.84
C CYS A 294 5.33 -11.00 -21.54
N GLY A 295 5.90 -10.63 -20.37
CA GLY A 295 7.21 -11.12 -19.99
C GLY A 295 7.75 -10.46 -18.73
N ASP A 296 8.83 -11.03 -18.23
CA ASP A 296 9.61 -10.40 -17.16
C ASP A 296 10.32 -9.15 -17.69
N VAL A 297 10.23 -8.06 -16.93
CA VAL A 297 10.73 -6.74 -17.34
C VAL A 297 12.23 -6.76 -17.61
N GLU A 298 13.02 -7.40 -16.74
CA GLU A 298 14.49 -7.43 -16.87
C GLU A 298 14.89 -8.16 -18.14
N ASN A 299 14.28 -9.32 -18.42
CA ASN A 299 14.55 -10.10 -19.62
C ASN A 299 14.14 -9.36 -20.89
N VAL A 300 12.95 -8.77 -20.91
CA VAL A 300 12.44 -8.02 -22.07
C VAL A 300 13.33 -6.83 -22.38
N LEU A 301 13.73 -6.05 -21.37
CA LEU A 301 14.60 -4.88 -21.56
C LEU A 301 15.99 -5.30 -22.06
N PHE A 302 16.54 -6.38 -21.51
CA PHE A 302 17.83 -6.91 -21.95
C PHE A 302 17.81 -7.34 -23.44
N ASP A 303 16.74 -7.98 -23.88
CA ASP A 303 16.58 -8.38 -25.30
C ASP A 303 16.40 -7.16 -26.22
N MET A 304 15.71 -6.10 -25.75
CA MET A 304 15.52 -4.87 -26.52
C MET A 304 16.81 -4.06 -26.70
N GLU A 305 17.77 -4.13 -25.77
CA GLU A 305 19.09 -3.47 -25.92
C GLU A 305 19.98 -4.15 -26.95
N ARG A 306 19.68 -5.39 -27.33
CA ARG A 306 20.49 -6.21 -28.26
C ARG A 306 19.91 -6.25 -29.67
N ALA A 307 18.70 -5.74 -29.87
CA ALA A 307 18.00 -5.72 -31.13
C ALA A 307 18.15 -4.36 -31.87
#